data_77549c837b841aaaded17b6b847fdabd
#
_entry.id   77549c837b841aaaded17b6b847fdabd
#
_cell.length_a   1.000
_cell.length_b   1.000
_cell.length_c   1.000
_cell.angle_alpha   90.00
_cell.angle_beta   90.00
_cell.angle_gamma   90.00
#
_symmetry.space_group_name_H-M   'P 1'
#
loop_
_entity.id
_entity.type
_entity.pdbx_description
1 polymer ?
#
loop_
_entity_poly.entity_id
_entity_poly.type
_entity_poly.pdbx_seq_one_letter_code
_entity_poly.pdbx_strand_id
1 'polypeptide(L)'
;MAALMVRRFLLLPGCLSRSPKCGYRGDSPSDSGKDLLEIPLPPWQARPHEPLANKRARLLYESRKRGMLENCLLLSLFAKENLNQMNEQQLDLYDRLINEPSNDWDIYSWATETKPAPEIFENEILQMLREFTKNKHREKRLRQPDLEYLAEGSH
;
A
#
# COMPACT_ATOMS: atom_id res chain seq x y z
N MET A 1 -31.44 17.44 -77.40
CA MET A 1 -32.37 16.50 -76.74
C MET A 1 -31.60 15.76 -75.65
N ALA A 2 -31.74 16.18 -74.39
CA ALA A 2 -31.03 15.65 -73.24
C ALA A 2 -31.97 14.70 -72.49
N ALA A 3 -31.57 13.44 -72.35
CA ALA A 3 -32.27 12.44 -71.60
C ALA A 3 -31.84 12.45 -70.12
N LEU A 4 -32.72 12.81 -69.20
CA LEU A 4 -32.50 12.74 -67.80
C LEU A 4 -32.57 11.25 -67.33
N MET A 5 -31.45 10.71 -66.84
CA MET A 5 -31.44 9.44 -66.09
C MET A 5 -31.72 9.73 -64.61
N VAL A 6 -32.86 9.37 -64.16
CA VAL A 6 -33.25 9.37 -62.75
C VAL A 6 -32.70 8.09 -62.08
N ARG A 7 -31.68 8.21 -61.27
CA ARG A 7 -31.19 7.10 -60.40
C ARG A 7 -32.11 6.99 -59.17
N ARG A 8 -32.87 5.90 -59.12
CA ARG A 8 -33.62 5.46 -57.93
C ARG A 8 -32.59 4.97 -56.88
N PHE A 9 -32.47 5.69 -55.77
CA PHE A 9 -31.82 5.19 -54.58
C PHE A 9 -32.78 4.22 -53.87
N LEU A 10 -32.39 2.94 -53.84
CA LEU A 10 -33.01 1.93 -52.99
C LEU A 10 -32.52 2.15 -51.55
N LEU A 11 -33.41 2.61 -50.67
CA LEU A 11 -33.19 2.65 -49.22
C LEU A 11 -33.23 1.21 -48.68
N LEU A 12 -32.08 0.71 -48.24
CA LEU A 12 -32.00 -0.51 -47.47
C LEU A 12 -32.50 -0.24 -46.04
N PRO A 13 -33.33 -1.10 -45.45
CA PRO A 13 -33.78 -0.94 -44.06
C PRO A 13 -32.60 -1.12 -43.12
N GLY A 14 -32.36 -0.11 -42.29
CA GLY A 14 -31.31 -0.11 -41.28
C GLY A 14 -31.52 -1.25 -40.31
N CYS A 15 -30.48 -2.09 -40.23
CA CYS A 15 -30.34 -3.09 -39.20
C CYS A 15 -30.04 -2.38 -37.87
N LEU A 16 -31.08 -2.17 -37.06
CA LEU A 16 -30.95 -1.71 -35.68
C LEU A 16 -30.28 -2.81 -34.88
N SER A 17 -28.95 -2.76 -34.76
CA SER A 17 -28.25 -3.57 -33.80
C SER A 17 -28.61 -3.12 -32.39
N ARG A 18 -29.52 -3.82 -31.76
CA ARG A 18 -29.78 -3.73 -30.33
C ARG A 18 -28.55 -4.27 -29.60
N SER A 19 -27.71 -3.38 -29.11
CA SER A 19 -26.71 -3.72 -28.10
C SER A 19 -27.41 -4.36 -26.92
N PRO A 20 -27.00 -5.57 -26.45
CA PRO A 20 -27.53 -6.11 -25.22
C PRO A 20 -27.12 -5.17 -24.09
N LYS A 21 -28.06 -4.48 -23.48
CA LYS A 21 -27.85 -3.80 -22.21
C LYS A 21 -27.58 -4.90 -21.20
N CYS A 22 -26.30 -5.08 -20.84
CA CYS A 22 -25.89 -5.87 -19.69
C CYS A 22 -26.43 -5.14 -18.46
N GLY A 23 -27.66 -5.44 -18.09
CA GLY A 23 -28.26 -4.99 -16.84
C GLY A 23 -27.63 -5.79 -15.72
N TYR A 24 -26.56 -5.27 -15.13
CA TYR A 24 -26.12 -5.73 -13.82
C TYR A 24 -27.18 -5.30 -12.81
N ARG A 25 -28.18 -6.16 -12.63
CA ARG A 25 -29.14 -6.06 -11.54
C ARG A 25 -28.49 -6.65 -10.30
N GLY A 26 -27.51 -5.92 -9.76
CA GLY A 26 -27.09 -6.13 -8.41
C GLY A 26 -28.17 -5.52 -7.52
N ASP A 27 -29.08 -6.34 -7.01
CA ASP A 27 -29.78 -5.97 -5.79
C ASP A 27 -28.67 -5.78 -4.76
N SER A 28 -28.41 -4.52 -4.40
CA SER A 28 -27.60 -4.23 -3.22
C SER A 28 -28.24 -5.00 -2.08
N PRO A 29 -27.54 -5.92 -1.40
CA PRO A 29 -28.07 -6.49 -0.19
C PRO A 29 -28.47 -5.31 0.67
N SER A 30 -29.73 -5.29 1.12
CA SER A 30 -30.21 -4.32 2.10
C SER A 30 -29.32 -4.51 3.31
N ASP A 31 -28.32 -3.63 3.42
CA ASP A 31 -27.40 -3.57 4.54
C ASP A 31 -28.21 -3.16 5.77
N SER A 32 -28.87 -4.13 6.36
CA SER A 32 -29.35 -4.02 7.72
C SER A 32 -28.08 -4.04 8.58
N GLY A 33 -27.59 -2.85 8.95
CA GLY A 33 -26.35 -2.60 9.70
C GLY A 33 -26.24 -3.29 11.07
N LYS A 34 -26.75 -4.53 11.17
CA LYS A 34 -26.74 -5.38 12.36
C LYS A 34 -25.80 -6.59 12.25
N ASP A 35 -25.25 -6.87 11.05
CA ASP A 35 -24.45 -8.09 10.84
C ASP A 35 -22.96 -7.84 10.59
N LEU A 36 -22.47 -6.61 10.69
CA LEU A 36 -21.06 -6.35 10.80
C LEU A 36 -20.60 -6.66 12.23
N LEU A 37 -20.38 -7.93 12.52
CA LEU A 37 -19.55 -8.35 13.65
C LEU A 37 -18.14 -7.81 13.37
N GLU A 38 -17.89 -6.60 13.88
CA GLU A 38 -16.54 -6.03 13.92
C GLU A 38 -15.70 -6.92 14.83
N ILE A 39 -14.99 -7.86 14.22
CA ILE A 39 -14.06 -8.72 14.96
C ILE A 39 -12.86 -7.85 15.31
N PRO A 40 -12.67 -7.48 16.60
CA PRO A 40 -11.55 -6.65 16.98
C PRO A 40 -10.25 -7.39 16.68
N LEU A 41 -9.34 -6.73 15.98
CA LEU A 41 -8.01 -7.28 15.75
C LEU A 41 -7.31 -7.45 17.11
N PRO A 42 -6.60 -8.57 17.32
CA PRO A 42 -5.84 -8.74 18.54
C PRO A 42 -4.80 -7.62 18.66
N PRO A 43 -4.60 -7.08 19.87
CA PRO A 43 -3.60 -6.05 20.09
C PRO A 43 -2.20 -6.58 19.74
N TRP A 44 -1.36 -5.70 19.22
CA TRP A 44 0.02 -6.05 18.97
C TRP A 44 0.72 -6.57 20.23
N GLN A 45 1.51 -7.61 20.10
CA GLN A 45 2.29 -8.21 21.18
C GLN A 45 3.75 -8.31 20.77
N ALA A 46 4.63 -7.84 21.66
CA ALA A 46 6.07 -8.02 21.48
C ALA A 46 6.40 -9.51 21.43
N ARG A 47 7.36 -9.89 20.59
CA ARG A 47 7.85 -11.26 20.44
C ARG A 47 9.20 -11.40 21.15
N PRO A 48 9.24 -11.63 22.48
CA PRO A 48 10.49 -11.88 23.17
C PRO A 48 11.11 -13.17 22.63
N HIS A 49 12.42 -13.24 22.56
CA HIS A 49 13.17 -14.41 22.10
C HIS A 49 13.08 -14.73 20.59
N GLU A 50 12.59 -13.82 19.77
CA GLU A 50 12.68 -13.99 18.30
C GLU A 50 14.15 -13.80 17.85
N PRO A 51 14.75 -14.76 17.12
CA PRO A 51 16.09 -14.61 16.55
C PRO A 51 16.19 -13.35 15.67
N LEU A 52 17.28 -12.58 15.79
CA LEU A 52 17.44 -11.31 15.05
C LEU A 52 17.30 -11.47 13.54
N ALA A 53 17.77 -12.58 12.97
CA ALA A 53 17.65 -12.86 11.55
C ALA A 53 16.17 -13.00 11.14
N ASN A 54 15.37 -13.74 11.95
CA ASN A 54 13.94 -13.92 11.70
C ASN A 54 13.18 -12.60 11.87
N LYS A 55 13.53 -11.82 12.90
CA LYS A 55 12.95 -10.50 13.14
C LYS A 55 13.18 -9.56 11.97
N ARG A 56 14.42 -9.48 11.45
CA ARG A 56 14.73 -8.68 10.27
C ARG A 56 13.94 -9.13 9.04
N ALA A 57 13.88 -10.44 8.77
CA ALA A 57 13.12 -10.99 7.65
C ALA A 57 11.62 -10.67 7.77
N ARG A 58 11.05 -10.82 8.96
CA ARG A 58 9.65 -10.48 9.25
C ARG A 58 9.39 -9.00 9.07
N LEU A 59 10.20 -8.13 9.65
CA LEU A 59 10.04 -6.67 9.54
C LEU A 59 10.20 -6.19 8.10
N LEU A 60 11.09 -6.80 7.31
CA LEU A 60 11.18 -6.55 5.88
C LEU A 60 9.88 -6.91 5.16
N TYR A 61 9.32 -8.08 5.45
CA TYR A 61 8.05 -8.51 4.87
C TYR A 61 6.90 -7.56 5.26
N GLU A 62 6.78 -7.23 6.55
CA GLU A 62 5.73 -6.35 7.08
C GLU A 62 5.85 -4.92 6.54
N SER A 63 7.07 -4.41 6.34
CA SER A 63 7.30 -3.11 5.68
C SER A 63 6.82 -3.07 4.23
N ARG A 64 6.83 -4.21 3.54
CA ARG A 64 6.38 -4.35 2.14
C ARG A 64 4.87 -4.62 2.02
N LYS A 65 4.25 -5.15 3.07
CA LYS A 65 2.84 -5.56 3.11
C LYS A 65 2.03 -4.63 4.01
N ARG A 66 1.79 -3.42 3.50
CA ARG A 66 0.97 -2.42 4.21
C ARG A 66 -0.38 -2.25 3.54
N GLY A 67 -1.35 -1.72 4.27
CA GLY A 67 -2.68 -1.40 3.75
C GLY A 67 -2.70 -0.19 2.82
N MET A 68 -1.65 0.63 2.83
CA MET A 68 -1.52 1.86 2.07
C MET A 68 -0.29 1.80 1.17
N LEU A 69 -0.45 2.15 -0.12
CA LEU A 69 0.62 2.07 -1.13
C LEU A 69 1.81 2.96 -0.76
N GLU A 70 1.57 4.16 -0.29
CA GLU A 70 2.60 5.12 0.10
C GLU A 70 3.48 4.56 1.20
N ASN A 71 2.89 3.90 2.20
CA ASN A 71 3.64 3.21 3.24
C ASN A 71 4.38 1.98 2.72
N CYS A 72 3.79 1.22 1.77
CA CYS A 72 4.51 0.12 1.12
C CYS A 72 5.79 0.61 0.46
N LEU A 73 5.75 1.74 -0.22
CA LEU A 73 6.92 2.33 -0.90
C LEU A 73 7.91 2.89 0.12
N LEU A 74 7.44 3.72 1.03
CA LEU A 74 8.27 4.42 2.02
C LEU A 74 8.99 3.42 2.94
N LEU A 75 8.24 2.53 3.58
CA LEU A 75 8.80 1.60 4.56
C LEU A 75 9.66 0.51 3.92
N SER A 76 9.34 0.03 2.70
CA SER A 76 10.17 -0.96 2.03
C SER A 76 11.53 -0.42 1.61
N LEU A 77 11.59 0.84 1.16
CA LEU A 77 12.85 1.51 0.83
C LEU A 77 13.65 1.83 2.10
N PHE A 78 12.99 2.33 3.14
CA PHE A 78 13.62 2.56 4.45
C PHE A 78 14.21 1.28 5.05
N ALA A 79 13.45 0.18 5.00
CA ALA A 79 13.89 -1.12 5.49
C ALA A 79 15.10 -1.64 4.71
N LYS A 80 15.13 -1.50 3.38
CA LYS A 80 16.29 -1.88 2.55
C LYS A 80 17.57 -1.21 3.02
N GLU A 81 17.51 0.08 3.31
CA GLU A 81 18.70 0.86 3.65
C GLU A 81 19.15 0.66 5.10
N ASN A 82 18.20 0.55 6.03
CA ASN A 82 18.50 0.68 7.45
C ASN A 82 18.39 -0.63 8.23
N LEU A 83 17.54 -1.58 7.82
CA LEU A 83 17.17 -2.73 8.65
C LEU A 83 18.38 -3.61 9.02
N ASN A 84 19.35 -3.77 8.13
CA ASN A 84 20.55 -4.57 8.38
C ASN A 84 21.51 -3.93 9.37
N GLN A 85 21.47 -2.60 9.50
CA GLN A 85 22.36 -1.83 10.37
C GLN A 85 21.75 -1.60 11.76
N MET A 86 20.46 -1.81 11.92
CA MET A 86 19.75 -1.62 13.18
C MET A 86 20.18 -2.65 14.23
N ASN A 87 20.40 -2.17 15.44
CA ASN A 87 20.60 -3.03 16.62
C ASN A 87 19.26 -3.62 17.11
N GLU A 88 19.31 -4.51 18.10
CA GLU A 88 18.11 -5.19 18.62
C GLU A 88 17.07 -4.20 19.16
N GLN A 89 17.51 -3.20 19.92
CA GLN A 89 16.63 -2.17 20.48
C GLN A 89 15.94 -1.35 19.39
N GLN A 90 16.69 -0.99 18.35
CA GLN A 90 16.15 -0.27 17.20
C GLN A 90 15.14 -1.11 16.41
N LEU A 91 15.40 -2.41 16.26
CA LEU A 91 14.46 -3.34 15.65
C LEU A 91 13.15 -3.46 16.46
N ASP A 92 13.24 -3.44 17.80
CA ASP A 92 12.07 -3.42 18.68
C ASP A 92 11.26 -2.14 18.52
N LEU A 93 11.91 -0.99 18.48
CA LEU A 93 11.25 0.29 18.25
C LEU A 93 10.62 0.36 16.87
N TYR A 94 11.29 -0.19 15.87
CA TYR A 94 10.74 -0.25 14.50
C TYR A 94 9.53 -1.18 14.40
N ASP A 95 9.59 -2.36 15.03
CA ASP A 95 8.48 -3.31 15.11
C ASP A 95 7.25 -2.66 15.75
N ARG A 96 7.43 -1.97 16.87
CA ARG A 96 6.36 -1.21 17.51
C ARG A 96 5.78 -0.13 16.60
N LEU A 97 6.65 0.66 15.97
CA LEU A 97 6.25 1.77 15.13
C LEU A 97 5.35 1.33 13.95
N ILE A 98 5.66 0.19 13.32
CA ILE A 98 4.92 -0.26 12.14
C ILE A 98 3.73 -1.16 12.46
N ASN A 99 3.69 -1.84 13.62
CA ASN A 99 2.69 -2.86 13.92
C ASN A 99 1.75 -2.51 15.08
N GLU A 100 2.12 -1.63 16.00
CA GLU A 100 1.26 -1.24 17.12
C GLU A 100 0.16 -0.23 16.72
N PRO A 101 0.40 0.74 15.82
CA PRO A 101 -0.66 1.64 15.36
C PRO A 101 -1.74 0.89 14.59
N SER A 102 -3.01 1.19 14.89
CA SER A 102 -4.16 0.56 14.24
C SER A 102 -4.38 1.03 12.80
N ASN A 103 -3.75 2.13 12.39
CA ASN A 103 -3.99 2.77 11.10
C ASN A 103 -2.68 3.19 10.42
N ASP A 104 -2.50 2.73 9.19
CA ASP A 104 -1.35 3.09 8.35
C ASP A 104 -1.26 4.59 8.04
N TRP A 105 -2.40 5.31 8.02
CA TRP A 105 -2.42 6.74 7.82
C TRP A 105 -1.74 7.53 8.94
N ASP A 106 -1.79 7.02 10.16
CA ASP A 106 -1.12 7.67 11.29
C ASP A 106 0.40 7.55 11.14
N ILE A 107 0.91 6.36 10.79
CA ILE A 107 2.35 6.13 10.52
C ILE A 107 2.84 7.11 9.43
N TYR A 108 2.09 7.21 8.33
CA TYR A 108 2.43 8.12 7.24
C TYR A 108 2.43 9.59 7.68
N SER A 109 1.41 9.99 8.43
CA SER A 109 1.28 11.36 8.93
C SER A 109 2.41 11.74 9.88
N TRP A 110 2.86 10.81 10.74
CA TRP A 110 3.98 11.04 11.65
C TRP A 110 5.33 11.10 10.92
N ALA A 111 5.50 10.24 9.91
CA ALA A 111 6.69 10.23 9.08
C ALA A 111 6.84 11.49 8.22
N THR A 112 5.72 12.02 7.72
CA THR A 112 5.68 13.25 6.91
C THR A 112 5.54 14.53 7.74
N GLU A 113 5.52 14.41 9.07
CA GLU A 113 5.35 15.54 10.01
C GLU A 113 4.04 16.34 9.80
N THR A 114 3.01 15.73 9.16
CA THR A 114 1.69 16.37 8.98
C THR A 114 0.84 16.32 10.24
N LYS A 115 1.12 15.35 11.13
CA LYS A 115 0.54 15.24 12.47
C LYS A 115 1.64 14.95 13.49
N PRO A 116 1.53 15.46 14.74
CA PRO A 116 2.42 15.07 15.80
C PRO A 116 2.24 13.58 16.15
N ALA A 117 3.33 12.90 16.41
CA ALA A 117 3.28 11.52 16.88
C ALA A 117 3.00 11.50 18.40
N PRO A 118 2.33 10.46 18.91
CA PRO A 118 2.27 10.22 20.35
C PRO A 118 3.67 10.04 20.96
N GLU A 119 3.84 10.41 22.22
CA GLU A 119 5.14 10.30 22.91
C GLU A 119 5.73 8.91 22.88
N ILE A 120 4.90 7.86 22.90
CA ILE A 120 5.35 6.47 22.86
C ILE A 120 6.06 6.08 21.56
N PHE A 121 5.80 6.81 20.47
CA PHE A 121 6.42 6.60 19.17
C PHE A 121 7.50 7.66 18.85
N GLU A 122 7.63 8.70 19.66
CA GLU A 122 8.63 9.74 19.49
C GLU A 122 10.00 9.22 19.93
N ASN A 123 10.69 8.55 19.02
CA ASN A 123 11.96 7.87 19.26
C ASN A 123 12.93 8.04 18.07
N GLU A 124 14.15 7.54 18.23
CA GLU A 124 15.20 7.64 17.20
C GLU A 124 14.79 7.05 15.85
N ILE A 125 14.01 5.98 15.83
CA ILE A 125 13.57 5.33 14.59
C ILE A 125 12.58 6.19 13.83
N LEU A 126 11.64 6.84 14.51
CA LEU A 126 10.72 7.78 13.87
C LEU A 126 11.51 9.00 13.33
N GLN A 127 12.53 9.47 14.05
CA GLN A 127 13.39 10.56 13.56
C GLN A 127 14.16 10.13 12.30
N MET A 128 14.72 8.94 12.27
CA MET A 128 15.36 8.39 11.07
C MET A 128 14.40 8.28 9.90
N LEU A 129 13.16 7.83 10.15
CA LEU A 129 12.12 7.73 9.13
C LEU A 129 11.71 9.11 8.60
N ARG A 130 11.59 10.12 9.47
CA ARG A 130 11.32 11.52 9.06
C ARG A 130 12.42 12.07 8.17
N GLU A 131 13.69 11.88 8.55
CA GLU A 131 14.84 12.31 7.72
C GLU A 131 14.86 11.58 6.37
N PHE A 132 14.57 10.30 6.36
CA PHE A 132 14.44 9.52 5.14
C PHE A 132 13.29 10.04 4.26
N THR A 133 12.14 10.37 4.85
CA THR A 133 10.96 10.88 4.13
C THR A 133 11.22 12.20 3.43
N LYS A 134 12.09 13.07 3.97
CA LYS A 134 12.46 14.36 3.36
C LYS A 134 13.11 14.21 1.99
N ASN A 135 13.60 13.03 1.64
CA ASN A 135 14.18 12.71 0.32
C ASN A 135 15.11 13.81 -0.22
N LYS A 136 16.11 14.20 0.54
CA LYS A 136 17.04 15.30 0.23
C LYS A 136 17.73 15.14 -1.14
N HIS A 137 17.95 13.90 -1.56
CA HIS A 137 18.59 13.59 -2.85
C HIS A 137 17.61 13.50 -4.03
N ARG A 138 16.30 13.71 -3.80
CA ARG A 138 15.23 13.65 -4.81
C ARG A 138 15.22 12.34 -5.60
N GLU A 139 15.41 11.22 -4.91
CA GLU A 139 15.34 9.89 -5.48
C GLU A 139 13.93 9.56 -5.96
N LYS A 140 13.85 8.80 -7.06
CA LYS A 140 12.58 8.32 -7.59
C LYS A 140 12.10 7.13 -6.77
N ARG A 141 11.12 7.34 -5.90
CA ARG A 141 10.53 6.34 -5.01
C ARG A 141 9.19 5.85 -5.55
N LEU A 142 9.18 5.29 -6.79
CA LEU A 142 7.96 4.90 -7.50
C LEU A 142 7.62 3.42 -7.38
N ARG A 143 8.54 2.59 -6.89
CA ARG A 143 8.35 1.15 -6.72
C ARG A 143 9.09 0.64 -5.50
N GLN A 144 8.62 -0.49 -4.98
CA GLN A 144 9.34 -1.21 -3.93
C GLN A 144 10.67 -1.75 -4.48
N PRO A 145 11.71 -1.85 -3.64
CA PRO A 145 13.00 -2.43 -4.07
C PRO A 145 12.84 -3.90 -4.43
N ASP A 146 13.57 -4.37 -5.43
CA ASP A 146 13.66 -5.79 -5.75
C ASP A 146 14.34 -6.53 -4.59
N LEU A 147 14.03 -7.83 -4.42
CA LEU A 147 14.58 -8.63 -3.32
C LEU A 147 15.90 -9.34 -3.67
N GLU A 148 16.42 -9.12 -4.87
CA GLU A 148 17.66 -9.74 -5.36
C GLU A 148 18.88 -9.44 -4.47
N TYR A 149 18.89 -8.26 -3.84
CA TYR A 149 19.94 -7.89 -2.89
C TYR A 149 20.06 -8.82 -1.66
N LEU A 150 19.00 -9.60 -1.36
CA LEU A 150 19.02 -10.59 -0.28
C LEU A 150 19.82 -11.84 -0.66
N ALA A 151 19.90 -12.16 -1.96
CA ALA A 151 20.64 -13.31 -2.48
C ALA A 151 22.15 -13.03 -2.53
N GLU A 152 22.57 -11.78 -2.68
CA GLU A 152 23.97 -11.39 -2.78
C GLU A 152 24.74 -11.46 -1.43
N GLY A 153 24.04 -11.49 -0.30
CA GLY A 153 24.62 -11.53 1.05
C GLY A 153 24.82 -12.93 1.65
N SER A 154 24.55 -14.00 0.92
CA SER A 154 24.62 -15.40 1.42
C SER A 154 25.86 -16.19 0.93
N HIS A 155 26.97 -15.49 0.69
CA HIS A 155 28.28 -16.12 0.40
C HIS A 155 29.26 -15.97 1.54
#